data_d8360c01a2aa01f283ea104192f3db9c
#
_entry.id   d8360c01a2aa01f283ea104192f3db9c
#
_cell.length_a   1.000
_cell.length_b   1.000
_cell.length_c   1.000
_cell.angle_alpha   90.00
_cell.angle_beta   90.00
_cell.angle_gamma   90.00
#
_symmetry.space_group_name_H-M   'P 1'
#
loop_
_entity.id
_entity.type
_entity.pdbx_description
1 polymer ?
#
loop_
_entity_poly.entity_id
_entity_poly.type
_entity_poly.pdbx_seq_one_letter_code
_entity_poly.pdbx_strand_id
1 'polypeptide(L)'
;MGSTETEKNKLQRILNNIRPQLLLSDLSHAVSLERLGPKLIERIHWRGPSNRSAVALTFDDGPHATSTPAILEILQQFDVCATFFLVGKNLEKHQGIARDMVLAGHEIGNHTFSHSLLYASKKSRIRDEIMRTDSLLRSIDGARPPRFFRPPAGFFTKQVLDVAEQLGYRTVVGDVYPRDPHLPGKNKIVERVLQRTVTGSIIILHDGGNARKVDRSQTLGALSEIIPSLKGRGFEFLTLSDLLSG
;
A
#
# COMPACT_ATOMS: atom_id res chain seq x y z
N MET A 1 -1.28 2.13 36.31
CA MET A 1 -2.53 1.45 35.90
C MET A 1 -3.26 2.17 34.75
N GLY A 2 -2.74 3.28 34.19
CA GLY A 2 -3.39 4.06 33.11
C GLY A 2 -3.00 3.70 31.67
N SER A 3 -2.03 2.81 31.44
CA SER A 3 -1.52 2.50 30.10
C SER A 3 -2.35 1.47 29.30
N THR A 4 -3.02 0.54 29.99
CA THR A 4 -3.73 -0.57 29.34
C THR A 4 -5.03 -0.15 28.66
N GLU A 5 -5.73 0.86 29.16
CA GLU A 5 -7.00 1.33 28.61
C GLU A 5 -6.77 2.20 27.34
N THR A 6 -5.70 2.98 27.34
CA THR A 6 -5.29 3.80 26.19
C THR A 6 -4.82 2.93 25.00
N GLU A 7 -4.07 1.86 25.27
CA GLU A 7 -3.61 0.90 24.25
C GLU A 7 -4.77 0.09 23.67
N LYS A 8 -5.70 -0.38 24.51
CA LYS A 8 -6.94 -1.04 24.05
C LYS A 8 -7.80 -0.14 23.18
N ASN A 9 -7.95 1.13 23.57
CA ASN A 9 -8.72 2.10 22.79
C ASN A 9 -8.06 2.42 21.45
N LYS A 10 -6.72 2.53 21.40
CA LYS A 10 -5.97 2.72 20.16
C LYS A 10 -6.10 1.50 19.23
N LEU A 11 -5.95 0.30 19.78
CA LEU A 11 -6.15 -0.95 19.05
C LEU A 11 -7.57 -1.07 18.51
N GLN A 12 -8.57 -0.76 19.34
CA GLN A 12 -9.97 -0.80 18.95
C GLN A 12 -10.29 0.21 17.83
N ARG A 13 -9.68 1.41 17.87
CA ARG A 13 -9.80 2.40 16.78
C ARG A 13 -9.17 1.89 15.49
N ILE A 14 -7.97 1.30 15.55
CA ILE A 14 -7.31 0.70 14.38
C ILE A 14 -8.18 -0.44 13.84
N LEU A 15 -8.64 -1.35 14.68
CA LEU A 15 -9.48 -2.48 14.28
C LEU A 15 -10.84 -2.02 13.74
N ASN A 16 -11.47 -1.02 14.31
CA ASN A 16 -12.73 -0.47 13.81
C ASN A 16 -12.57 0.20 12.44
N ASN A 17 -11.41 0.80 12.17
CA ASN A 17 -11.09 1.38 10.87
C ASN A 17 -10.73 0.32 9.81
N ILE A 18 -10.16 -0.81 10.24
CA ILE A 18 -9.72 -1.91 9.37
C ILE A 18 -10.81 -2.98 9.22
N ARG A 19 -11.60 -3.28 10.27
CA ARG A 19 -12.68 -4.29 10.28
C ARG A 19 -13.65 -4.19 9.11
N PRO A 20 -14.18 -3.01 8.71
CA PRO A 20 -15.07 -2.95 7.55
C PRO A 20 -14.41 -3.33 6.23
N GLN A 21 -13.08 -3.33 6.18
CA GLN A 21 -12.30 -3.61 4.99
C GLN A 21 -11.89 -5.08 4.94
N LEU A 22 -11.65 -5.69 6.10
CA LEU A 22 -11.32 -7.11 6.26
C LEU A 22 -12.58 -8.01 6.28
N LEU A 23 -13.74 -7.47 6.66
CA LEU A 23 -14.94 -8.22 7.06
C LEU A 23 -15.70 -8.93 5.94
N LEU A 24 -15.31 -8.83 4.67
CA LEU A 24 -16.08 -9.49 3.60
C LEU A 24 -15.30 -10.46 2.73
N SER A 25 -13.98 -10.56 2.87
CA SER A 25 -13.21 -11.62 2.23
C SER A 25 -12.56 -12.59 3.22
N ASP A 26 -12.37 -12.19 4.49
CA ASP A 26 -11.57 -12.97 5.42
C ASP A 26 -11.95 -12.74 6.90
N LEU A 27 -12.99 -13.43 7.35
CA LEU A 27 -13.20 -13.70 8.77
C LEU A 27 -11.93 -14.27 9.44
N SER A 28 -11.09 -14.97 8.67
CA SER A 28 -9.79 -15.49 9.10
C SER A 28 -8.79 -14.38 9.44
N HIS A 29 -8.78 -13.24 8.72
CA HIS A 29 -7.88 -12.12 8.99
C HIS A 29 -8.25 -11.32 10.24
N ALA A 30 -9.52 -10.99 10.40
CA ALA A 30 -9.99 -10.27 11.59
C ALA A 30 -9.71 -11.08 12.88
N VAL A 31 -9.93 -12.39 12.82
CA VAL A 31 -9.58 -13.32 13.92
C VAL A 31 -8.06 -13.40 14.13
N SER A 32 -7.26 -13.29 13.06
CA SER A 32 -5.79 -13.26 13.17
C SER A 32 -5.29 -11.98 13.81
N LEU A 33 -5.83 -10.80 13.46
CA LEU A 33 -5.43 -9.52 14.04
C LEU A 33 -5.72 -9.45 15.55
N GLU A 34 -6.87 -9.96 16.01
CA GLU A 34 -7.19 -10.04 17.45
C GLU A 34 -6.25 -10.97 18.21
N ARG A 35 -5.78 -12.07 17.58
CA ARG A 35 -4.82 -13.02 18.16
C ARG A 35 -3.37 -12.51 18.16
N LEU A 36 -3.02 -11.59 17.26
CA LEU A 36 -1.65 -11.10 17.11
C LEU A 36 -1.23 -10.13 18.21
N GLY A 37 -2.18 -9.57 18.94
CA GLY A 37 -1.94 -8.64 20.05
C GLY A 37 -1.47 -7.23 19.60
N PRO A 38 -1.62 -6.24 20.50
CA PRO A 38 -1.37 -4.83 20.16
C PRO A 38 0.07 -4.56 19.72
N LYS A 39 1.05 -5.18 20.34
CA LYS A 39 2.49 -4.99 20.05
C LYS A 39 2.88 -5.34 18.59
N LEU A 40 2.20 -6.28 17.96
CA LEU A 40 2.51 -6.65 16.58
C LEU A 40 1.88 -5.67 15.59
N ILE A 41 0.68 -5.19 15.90
CA ILE A 41 -0.07 -4.25 15.06
C ILE A 41 0.62 -2.88 15.04
N GLU A 42 1.27 -2.47 16.12
CA GLU A 42 2.03 -1.22 16.23
C GLU A 42 3.29 -1.18 15.36
N ARG A 43 3.79 -2.34 14.92
CA ARG A 43 4.94 -2.45 13.99
C ARG A 43 4.55 -2.14 12.54
N ILE A 44 3.28 -1.90 12.26
CA ILE A 44 2.74 -1.70 10.92
C ILE A 44 2.20 -0.29 10.79
N HIS A 45 2.56 0.38 9.71
CA HIS A 45 1.99 1.67 9.37
C HIS A 45 0.64 1.45 8.66
N TRP A 46 -0.43 1.77 9.37
CA TRP A 46 -1.79 1.76 8.84
C TRP A 46 -2.22 3.13 8.35
N ARG A 47 -1.66 4.16 8.98
CA ARG A 47 -1.97 5.56 8.74
C ARG A 47 -0.77 6.42 9.14
N GLY A 48 -0.61 7.57 8.51
CA GLY A 48 0.31 8.61 8.93
C GLY A 48 -0.22 9.44 10.11
N PRO A 49 0.58 10.41 10.60
CA PRO A 49 0.17 11.33 11.64
C PRO A 49 -1.01 12.21 11.20
N SER A 50 -1.74 12.76 12.18
CA SER A 50 -2.94 13.57 11.95
C SER A 50 -2.73 15.08 12.12
N ASN A 51 -1.47 15.51 12.16
CA ASN A 51 -1.08 16.91 12.36
C ASN A 51 -1.09 17.77 11.07
N ARG A 52 -1.21 17.15 9.90
CA ARG A 52 -1.26 17.78 8.58
C ARG A 52 -2.41 17.16 7.77
N SER A 53 -3.21 17.97 7.11
CA SER A 53 -4.31 17.48 6.24
C SER A 53 -3.71 16.88 4.97
N ALA A 54 -3.15 15.67 5.09
CA ALA A 54 -2.48 14.96 4.02
C ALA A 54 -2.89 13.49 3.97
N VAL A 55 -2.75 12.89 2.80
CA VAL A 55 -3.01 11.47 2.52
C VAL A 55 -1.93 10.91 1.60
N ALA A 56 -1.74 9.58 1.59
CA ALA A 56 -0.93 8.92 0.58
C ALA A 56 -1.80 8.06 -0.35
N LEU A 57 -1.66 8.27 -1.66
CA LEU A 57 -2.10 7.29 -2.65
C LEU A 57 -1.01 6.23 -2.79
N THR A 58 -1.41 4.96 -2.71
CA THR A 58 -0.49 3.85 -2.93
C THR A 58 -1.07 2.87 -3.94
N PHE A 59 -0.19 2.28 -4.77
CA PHE A 59 -0.56 1.32 -5.80
C PHE A 59 0.23 0.04 -5.63
N ASP A 60 -0.45 -1.11 -5.70
CA ASP A 60 0.13 -2.43 -5.53
C ASP A 60 0.16 -3.20 -6.87
N ASP A 61 0.98 -4.25 -6.92
CA ASP A 61 1.07 -5.26 -7.98
C ASP A 61 1.76 -4.83 -9.29
N GLY A 62 2.15 -3.58 -9.44
CA GLY A 62 2.85 -3.08 -10.63
C GLY A 62 4.33 -3.52 -10.74
N PRO A 63 5.03 -3.04 -11.78
CA PRO A 63 4.53 -2.28 -12.92
C PRO A 63 3.73 -3.15 -13.90
N HIS A 64 2.76 -2.56 -14.58
CA HIS A 64 2.00 -3.21 -15.65
C HIS A 64 2.06 -2.37 -16.94
N ALA A 65 2.24 -3.04 -18.08
CA ALA A 65 2.55 -2.40 -19.35
C ALA A 65 1.59 -1.30 -19.81
N THR A 66 0.31 -1.39 -19.45
CA THR A 66 -0.73 -0.45 -19.90
C THR A 66 -1.35 0.37 -18.78
N SER A 67 -1.69 -0.25 -17.65
CA SER A 67 -2.39 0.46 -16.57
C SER A 67 -1.47 1.39 -15.78
N THR A 68 -0.22 1.00 -15.55
CA THR A 68 0.72 1.86 -14.83
C THR A 68 1.00 3.18 -15.56
N PRO A 69 1.36 3.19 -16.87
CA PRO A 69 1.53 4.45 -17.58
C PRO A 69 0.28 5.33 -17.56
N ALA A 70 -0.91 4.75 -17.75
CA ALA A 70 -2.16 5.50 -17.70
C ALA A 70 -2.45 6.11 -16.31
N ILE A 71 -2.05 5.42 -15.22
CA ILE A 71 -2.12 5.99 -13.86
C ILE A 71 -1.12 7.16 -13.72
N LEU A 72 0.11 7.01 -14.21
CA LEU A 72 1.11 8.08 -14.18
C LEU A 72 0.64 9.34 -14.90
N GLU A 73 0.00 9.19 -16.06
CA GLU A 73 -0.61 10.32 -16.79
C GLU A 73 -1.68 11.04 -15.96
N ILE A 74 -2.56 10.28 -15.27
CA ILE A 74 -3.58 10.87 -14.39
C ILE A 74 -2.93 11.60 -13.21
N LEU A 75 -1.94 10.98 -12.56
CA LEU A 75 -1.23 11.60 -11.44
C LEU A 75 -0.52 12.89 -11.86
N GLN A 76 0.11 12.89 -13.02
CA GLN A 76 0.74 14.08 -13.62
C GLN A 76 -0.29 15.18 -13.91
N GLN A 77 -1.44 14.83 -14.51
CA GLN A 77 -2.52 15.78 -14.80
C GLN A 77 -3.00 16.53 -13.57
N PHE A 78 -3.02 15.86 -12.42
CA PHE A 78 -3.46 16.45 -11.16
C PHE A 78 -2.32 16.95 -10.29
N ASP A 79 -1.06 16.89 -10.73
CA ASP A 79 0.12 17.22 -9.94
C ASP A 79 0.12 16.53 -8.57
N VAL A 80 0.16 15.19 -8.59
CA VAL A 80 0.09 14.32 -7.41
C VAL A 80 1.19 13.28 -7.44
N CYS A 81 1.99 13.21 -6.38
CA CYS A 81 2.90 12.10 -6.15
C CYS A 81 2.22 10.95 -5.40
N ALA A 82 2.70 9.73 -5.65
CA ALA A 82 2.19 8.50 -5.05
C ALA A 82 3.34 7.55 -4.69
N THR A 83 3.02 6.46 -3.97
CA THR A 83 3.97 5.38 -3.69
C THR A 83 3.50 4.08 -4.36
N PHE A 84 4.37 3.43 -5.11
CA PHE A 84 4.09 2.18 -5.83
C PHE A 84 4.81 1.01 -5.18
N PHE A 85 4.09 -0.01 -4.74
CA PHE A 85 4.64 -1.26 -4.21
C PHE A 85 4.79 -2.27 -5.34
N LEU A 86 6.02 -2.44 -5.81
CA LEU A 86 6.33 -3.19 -7.02
C LEU A 86 6.60 -4.66 -6.75
N VAL A 87 5.98 -5.53 -7.56
CA VAL A 87 6.25 -6.96 -7.60
C VAL A 87 7.50 -7.21 -8.44
N GLY A 88 8.51 -7.89 -7.88
CA GLY A 88 9.81 -8.08 -8.54
C GLY A 88 9.71 -8.70 -9.92
N LYS A 89 8.88 -9.73 -10.13
CA LYS A 89 8.65 -10.35 -11.45
C LYS A 89 8.11 -9.38 -12.50
N ASN A 90 7.30 -8.41 -12.08
CA ASN A 90 6.75 -7.39 -12.98
C ASN A 90 7.79 -6.30 -13.24
N LEU A 91 8.56 -5.96 -12.21
CA LEU A 91 9.67 -5.02 -12.31
C LEU A 91 10.76 -5.52 -13.26
N GLU A 92 11.13 -6.80 -13.23
CA GLU A 92 12.08 -7.40 -14.21
C GLU A 92 11.65 -7.16 -15.66
N LYS A 93 10.34 -7.17 -15.93
CA LYS A 93 9.80 -7.01 -17.29
C LYS A 93 9.64 -5.55 -17.70
N HIS A 94 9.47 -4.65 -16.76
CA HIS A 94 9.02 -3.27 -16.99
C HIS A 94 9.86 -2.23 -16.24
N GLN A 95 11.21 -2.41 -16.22
CA GLN A 95 12.13 -1.50 -15.53
C GLN A 95 12.05 -0.05 -16.05
N GLY A 96 11.77 0.14 -17.34
CA GLY A 96 11.55 1.47 -17.92
C GLY A 96 10.40 2.21 -17.25
N ILE A 97 9.27 1.53 -17.02
CA ILE A 97 8.10 2.13 -16.34
C ILE A 97 8.46 2.51 -14.89
N ALA A 98 9.22 1.67 -14.19
CA ALA A 98 9.66 2.00 -12.82
C ALA A 98 10.62 3.21 -12.80
N ARG A 99 11.46 3.36 -13.82
CA ARG A 99 12.29 4.57 -14.00
C ARG A 99 11.41 5.81 -14.22
N ASP A 100 10.38 5.70 -15.06
CA ASP A 100 9.45 6.80 -15.32
C ASP A 100 8.73 7.23 -14.03
N MET A 101 8.31 6.26 -13.16
CA MET A 101 7.75 6.57 -11.84
C MET A 101 8.71 7.44 -11.02
N VAL A 102 9.98 7.04 -10.93
CA VAL A 102 11.01 7.75 -10.13
C VAL A 102 11.28 9.14 -10.70
N LEU A 103 11.42 9.26 -12.02
CA LEU A 103 11.64 10.56 -12.70
C LEU A 103 10.46 11.52 -12.52
N ALA A 104 9.22 10.99 -12.41
CA ALA A 104 8.03 11.76 -12.12
C ALA A 104 7.86 12.09 -10.62
N GLY A 105 8.83 11.76 -9.76
CA GLY A 105 8.81 12.08 -8.32
C GLY A 105 8.01 11.10 -7.46
N HIS A 106 7.54 9.99 -8.02
CA HIS A 106 6.87 8.96 -7.24
C HIS A 106 7.86 8.12 -6.44
N GLU A 107 7.40 7.55 -5.34
CA GLU A 107 8.16 6.63 -4.51
C GLU A 107 7.89 5.19 -4.90
N ILE A 108 8.92 4.33 -4.84
CA ILE A 108 8.80 2.90 -5.09
C ILE A 108 9.09 2.10 -3.81
N GLY A 109 8.32 1.06 -3.57
CA GLY A 109 8.40 0.15 -2.42
C GLY A 109 8.40 -1.31 -2.85
N ASN A 110 8.64 -2.19 -1.89
CA ASN A 110 8.80 -3.62 -2.08
C ASN A 110 7.48 -4.38 -1.86
N HIS A 111 7.03 -5.16 -2.86
CA HIS A 111 5.83 -6.00 -2.77
C HIS A 111 6.13 -7.49 -2.98
N THR A 112 7.31 -7.94 -2.55
CA THR A 112 7.87 -9.28 -2.79
C THR A 112 8.21 -9.55 -4.26
N PHE A 113 8.94 -10.63 -4.51
CA PHE A 113 9.35 -10.97 -5.86
C PHE A 113 8.23 -11.62 -6.67
N SER A 114 7.52 -12.59 -6.09
CA SER A 114 6.53 -13.39 -6.81
C SER A 114 5.08 -13.10 -6.41
N HIS A 115 4.84 -12.14 -5.51
CA HIS A 115 3.53 -11.88 -4.91
C HIS A 115 2.93 -13.11 -4.21
N SER A 116 3.79 -14.00 -3.68
CA SER A 116 3.34 -15.17 -2.93
C SER A 116 2.91 -14.78 -1.52
N LEU A 117 1.84 -15.40 -1.01
CA LEU A 117 1.44 -15.26 0.38
C LEU A 117 2.52 -15.86 1.30
N LEU A 118 3.08 -15.04 2.21
CA LEU A 118 4.26 -15.41 3.01
C LEU A 118 3.92 -16.01 4.38
N TYR A 119 2.66 -16.08 4.76
CA TYR A 119 2.24 -16.46 6.12
C TYR A 119 2.69 -17.86 6.57
N ALA A 120 2.80 -18.82 5.66
CA ALA A 120 3.28 -20.17 5.91
C ALA A 120 4.71 -20.43 5.42
N SER A 121 5.43 -19.38 5.01
CA SER A 121 6.77 -19.51 4.43
C SER A 121 7.86 -19.55 5.51
N LYS A 122 8.94 -20.31 5.24
CA LYS A 122 10.15 -20.28 6.05
C LYS A 122 10.83 -18.90 5.96
N LYS A 123 11.58 -18.50 7.00
CA LYS A 123 12.32 -17.22 7.05
C LYS A 123 13.22 -17.01 5.82
N SER A 124 13.91 -18.08 5.38
CA SER A 124 14.79 -18.01 4.20
C SER A 124 14.03 -17.60 2.93
N ARG A 125 12.84 -18.16 2.71
CA ARG A 125 11.99 -17.81 1.57
C ARG A 125 11.46 -16.38 1.68
N ILE A 126 11.01 -15.95 2.86
CA ILE A 126 10.58 -14.57 3.08
C ILE A 126 11.71 -13.59 2.75
N ARG A 127 12.92 -13.87 3.23
CA ARG A 127 14.11 -13.08 2.95
C ARG A 127 14.42 -13.04 1.44
N ASP A 128 14.41 -14.19 0.75
CA ASP A 128 14.67 -14.28 -0.68
C ASP A 128 13.66 -13.43 -1.50
N GLU A 129 12.37 -13.56 -1.20
CA GLU A 129 11.30 -12.79 -1.86
C GLU A 129 11.49 -11.27 -1.70
N ILE A 130 11.90 -10.81 -0.54
CA ILE A 130 12.14 -9.38 -0.28
C ILE A 130 13.46 -8.93 -0.92
N MET A 131 14.56 -9.67 -0.74
CA MET A 131 15.89 -9.26 -1.21
C MET A 131 16.00 -9.24 -2.73
N ARG A 132 15.36 -10.19 -3.43
CA ARG A 132 15.36 -10.19 -4.91
C ARG A 132 14.68 -8.93 -5.45
N THR A 133 13.57 -8.53 -4.86
CA THR A 133 12.90 -7.28 -5.25
C THR A 133 13.72 -6.05 -4.83
N ASP A 134 14.33 -6.06 -3.64
CA ASP A 134 15.20 -4.98 -3.16
C ASP A 134 16.35 -4.70 -4.16
N SER A 135 17.01 -5.76 -4.63
CA SER A 135 18.09 -5.62 -5.61
C SER A 135 17.63 -4.95 -6.91
N LEU A 136 16.43 -5.30 -7.39
CA LEU A 136 15.86 -4.69 -8.59
C LEU A 136 15.46 -3.23 -8.35
N LEU A 137 14.84 -2.91 -7.20
CA LEU A 137 14.46 -1.54 -6.85
C LEU A 137 15.68 -0.62 -6.77
N ARG A 138 16.77 -1.10 -6.17
CA ARG A 138 18.03 -0.36 -6.05
C ARG A 138 18.76 -0.17 -7.38
N SER A 139 18.47 -0.99 -8.40
CA SER A 139 19.04 -0.86 -9.73
C SER A 139 18.35 0.19 -10.60
N ILE A 140 17.20 0.75 -10.15
CA ILE A 140 16.50 1.80 -10.89
C ILE A 140 17.23 3.13 -10.71
N ASP A 141 17.69 3.72 -11.80
CA ASP A 141 18.41 5.00 -11.80
C ASP A 141 17.57 6.11 -11.15
N GLY A 142 18.18 6.87 -10.25
CA GLY A 142 17.53 7.95 -9.51
C GLY A 142 16.63 7.51 -8.35
N ALA A 143 16.39 6.19 -8.18
CA ALA A 143 15.59 5.70 -7.07
C ALA A 143 16.30 5.94 -5.73
N ARG A 144 15.55 6.43 -4.74
CA ARG A 144 15.99 6.41 -3.34
C ARG A 144 16.01 4.97 -2.82
N PRO A 145 16.88 4.62 -1.86
CA PRO A 145 16.82 3.31 -1.22
C PRO A 145 15.41 2.99 -0.74
N PRO A 146 14.82 1.83 -1.14
CA PRO A 146 13.45 1.50 -0.77
C PRO A 146 13.34 1.34 0.74
N ARG A 147 12.35 2.00 1.35
CA ARG A 147 12.13 2.01 2.80
C ARG A 147 10.92 1.20 3.23
N PHE A 148 9.97 1.01 2.32
CA PHE A 148 8.67 0.44 2.64
C PHE A 148 8.48 -0.92 1.98
N PHE A 149 7.93 -1.82 2.77
CA PHE A 149 7.50 -3.15 2.37
C PHE A 149 6.00 -3.28 2.62
N ARG A 150 5.27 -3.78 1.65
CA ARG A 150 3.88 -4.19 1.81
C ARG A 150 3.76 -5.68 1.55
N PRO A 151 3.28 -6.47 2.52
CA PRO A 151 3.08 -7.91 2.30
C PRO A 151 1.91 -8.14 1.34
N PRO A 152 2.00 -9.13 0.43
CA PRO A 152 0.93 -9.49 -0.50
C PRO A 152 -0.41 -9.70 0.20
N ALA A 153 -1.48 -9.13 -0.37
CA ALA A 153 -2.85 -9.15 0.17
C ALA A 153 -2.97 -8.62 1.62
N GLY A 154 -1.98 -7.88 2.12
CA GLY A 154 -1.94 -7.42 3.51
C GLY A 154 -1.71 -8.51 4.55
N PHE A 155 -1.34 -9.74 4.13
CA PHE A 155 -1.10 -10.86 5.04
C PHE A 155 0.29 -10.84 5.66
N PHE A 156 0.36 -10.75 6.98
CA PHE A 156 1.62 -10.77 7.71
C PHE A 156 1.56 -11.70 8.92
N THR A 157 2.72 -12.13 9.36
CA THR A 157 2.96 -12.84 10.62
C THR A 157 4.10 -12.14 11.34
N LYS A 158 4.29 -12.47 12.63
CA LYS A 158 5.48 -11.99 13.36
C LYS A 158 6.78 -12.27 12.58
N GLN A 159 6.87 -13.46 11.96
CA GLN A 159 8.05 -13.85 11.20
C GLN A 159 8.27 -12.98 9.94
N VAL A 160 7.20 -12.59 9.23
CA VAL A 160 7.29 -11.70 8.08
C VAL A 160 7.78 -10.32 8.51
N LEU A 161 7.23 -9.78 9.60
CA LEU A 161 7.64 -8.49 10.15
C LEU A 161 9.09 -8.51 10.63
N ASP A 162 9.50 -9.56 11.35
CA ASP A 162 10.88 -9.71 11.85
C ASP A 162 11.89 -9.72 10.69
N VAL A 163 11.59 -10.42 9.60
CA VAL A 163 12.48 -10.47 8.43
C VAL A 163 12.51 -9.12 7.70
N ALA A 164 11.36 -8.47 7.50
CA ALA A 164 11.31 -7.17 6.86
C ALA A 164 12.12 -6.11 7.64
N GLU A 165 11.96 -6.04 8.96
CA GLU A 165 12.72 -5.12 9.83
C GLU A 165 14.23 -5.43 9.83
N GLN A 166 14.63 -6.71 9.87
CA GLN A 166 16.05 -7.11 9.76
C GLN A 166 16.69 -6.68 8.44
N LEU A 167 15.89 -6.50 7.40
CA LEU A 167 16.31 -5.98 6.10
C LEU A 167 16.19 -4.45 5.98
N GLY A 168 15.83 -3.76 7.07
CA GLY A 168 15.70 -2.31 7.12
C GLY A 168 14.39 -1.75 6.58
N TYR A 169 13.38 -2.60 6.37
CA TYR A 169 12.08 -2.19 5.86
C TYR A 169 11.10 -1.82 6.98
N ARG A 170 10.32 -0.77 6.73
CA ARG A 170 9.11 -0.43 7.50
C ARG A 170 7.90 -1.07 6.80
N THR A 171 7.11 -1.85 7.53
CA THR A 171 5.93 -2.51 6.96
C THR A 171 4.75 -1.54 6.92
N VAL A 172 4.12 -1.40 5.75
CA VAL A 172 2.95 -0.55 5.51
C VAL A 172 1.81 -1.41 4.97
N VAL A 173 0.62 -1.28 5.53
CA VAL A 173 -0.60 -1.87 4.97
C VAL A 173 -1.50 -0.76 4.43
N GLY A 174 -1.89 0.19 5.26
CA GLY A 174 -2.85 1.23 4.91
C GLY A 174 -4.24 0.98 5.53
N ASP A 175 -5.09 2.01 5.49
CA ASP A 175 -6.37 2.02 6.18
C ASP A 175 -7.59 2.21 5.25
N VAL A 176 -7.37 2.57 3.98
CA VAL A 176 -8.45 2.75 3.00
C VAL A 176 -8.25 1.81 1.82
N TYR A 177 -8.97 0.68 1.82
CA TYR A 177 -8.97 -0.31 0.75
C TYR A 177 -10.35 -0.41 0.08
N PRO A 178 -10.53 0.14 -1.15
CA PRO A 178 -11.82 0.15 -1.84
C PRO A 178 -12.16 -1.14 -2.58
N ARG A 179 -11.26 -2.13 -2.60
CA ARG A 179 -11.39 -3.41 -3.31
C ARG A 179 -11.45 -3.27 -4.84
N ASP A 180 -10.70 -2.35 -5.37
CA ASP A 180 -10.62 -2.10 -6.82
C ASP A 180 -10.20 -3.31 -7.66
N PRO A 181 -9.33 -4.26 -7.21
CA PRO A 181 -9.00 -5.45 -7.98
C PRO A 181 -10.19 -6.39 -8.25
N HIS A 182 -11.25 -6.29 -7.44
CA HIS A 182 -12.46 -7.12 -7.57
C HIS A 182 -13.50 -6.50 -8.51
N LEU A 183 -13.18 -5.41 -9.19
CA LEU A 183 -14.03 -4.70 -10.14
C LEU A 183 -15.45 -4.39 -9.60
N PRO A 184 -15.57 -3.73 -8.44
CA PRO A 184 -16.86 -3.50 -7.78
C PRO A 184 -17.72 -2.43 -8.47
N GLY A 185 -17.20 -1.79 -9.53
CA GLY A 185 -17.74 -0.60 -10.18
C GLY A 185 -17.01 0.68 -9.75
N LYS A 186 -16.71 1.55 -10.74
CA LYS A 186 -16.02 2.82 -10.51
C LYS A 186 -16.63 3.63 -9.36
N ASN A 187 -17.94 3.81 -9.36
CA ASN A 187 -18.65 4.62 -8.36
C ASN A 187 -18.49 4.06 -6.94
N LYS A 188 -18.46 2.72 -6.79
CA LYS A 188 -18.21 2.09 -5.48
C LYS A 188 -16.77 2.28 -5.00
N ILE A 189 -15.80 2.32 -5.90
CA ILE A 189 -14.41 2.65 -5.56
C ILE A 189 -14.34 4.08 -5.04
N VAL A 190 -14.89 5.03 -5.78
CA VAL A 190 -14.96 6.46 -5.39
C VAL A 190 -15.64 6.62 -4.05
N GLU A 191 -16.86 6.08 -3.89
CA GLU A 191 -17.64 6.16 -2.65
C GLU A 191 -16.83 5.66 -1.45
N ARG A 192 -16.25 4.45 -1.55
CA ARG A 192 -15.49 3.83 -0.45
C ARG A 192 -14.27 4.63 -0.07
N VAL A 193 -13.56 5.21 -1.04
CA VAL A 193 -12.41 6.07 -0.76
C VAL A 193 -12.87 7.34 -0.07
N LEU A 194 -13.83 8.07 -0.66
CA LEU A 194 -14.25 9.37 -0.15
C LEU A 194 -14.92 9.31 1.24
N GLN A 195 -15.63 8.23 1.54
CA GLN A 195 -16.28 8.03 2.85
C GLN A 195 -15.29 7.69 3.97
N ARG A 196 -14.16 7.02 3.64
CA ARG A 196 -13.23 6.48 4.63
C ARG A 196 -11.97 7.31 4.82
N THR A 197 -11.64 8.15 3.84
CA THR A 197 -10.44 8.97 3.89
C THR A 197 -10.54 10.05 4.96
N VAL A 198 -9.56 10.05 5.84
CA VAL A 198 -9.33 11.06 6.88
C VAL A 198 -7.86 11.48 6.84
N THR A 199 -7.50 12.50 7.61
CA THR A 199 -6.11 12.96 7.74
C THR A 199 -5.16 11.80 8.08
N GLY A 200 -4.07 11.69 7.33
CA GLY A 200 -3.08 10.64 7.45
C GLY A 200 -3.43 9.32 6.76
N SER A 201 -4.60 9.20 6.12
CA SER A 201 -5.01 7.95 5.46
C SER A 201 -4.02 7.51 4.38
N ILE A 202 -3.75 6.21 4.34
CA ILE A 202 -2.98 5.53 3.30
C ILE A 202 -3.97 4.73 2.45
N ILE A 203 -4.21 5.21 1.23
CA ILE A 203 -5.20 4.66 0.30
C ILE A 203 -4.54 3.59 -0.56
N ILE A 204 -5.11 2.38 -0.60
CA ILE A 204 -4.59 1.22 -1.30
C ILE A 204 -5.39 1.02 -2.57
N LEU A 205 -4.76 1.19 -3.71
CA LEU A 205 -5.26 0.89 -5.04
C LEU A 205 -4.29 -0.07 -5.74
N HIS A 206 -4.60 -0.47 -6.97
CA HIS A 206 -3.75 -1.41 -7.71
C HIS A 206 -3.53 -0.92 -9.13
N ASP A 207 -2.26 -0.97 -9.57
CA ASP A 207 -1.85 -0.64 -10.93
C ASP A 207 -1.48 -1.87 -11.76
N GLY A 208 -1.23 -3.01 -11.09
CA GLY A 208 -0.86 -4.26 -11.72
C GLY A 208 -1.71 -5.46 -11.27
N GLY A 209 -1.14 -6.64 -11.37
CA GLY A 209 -1.74 -7.90 -10.93
C GLY A 209 -1.05 -9.12 -11.52
N ASN A 210 -1.31 -10.29 -10.93
CA ASN A 210 -0.74 -11.58 -11.36
C ASN A 210 -1.67 -12.38 -12.29
N ALA A 211 -2.85 -11.86 -12.59
CA ALA A 211 -3.80 -12.51 -13.48
C ALA A 211 -3.31 -12.46 -14.94
N ARG A 212 -3.73 -13.45 -15.74
CA ARG A 212 -3.43 -13.50 -17.18
C ARG A 212 -3.97 -12.26 -17.92
N LYS A 213 -5.05 -11.69 -17.43
CA LYS A 213 -5.65 -10.44 -17.93
C LYS A 213 -5.93 -9.54 -16.75
N VAL A 214 -5.24 -8.39 -16.72
CA VAL A 214 -5.41 -7.35 -15.70
C VAL A 214 -6.32 -6.27 -16.25
N ASP A 215 -7.41 -5.98 -15.56
CA ASP A 215 -8.30 -4.86 -15.86
C ASP A 215 -8.25 -3.85 -14.71
N ARG A 216 -7.82 -2.63 -15.00
CA ARG A 216 -7.77 -1.49 -14.05
C ARG A 216 -8.58 -0.29 -14.55
N SER A 217 -9.46 -0.49 -15.54
CA SER A 217 -10.28 0.57 -16.10
C SER A 217 -11.13 1.30 -15.06
N GLN A 218 -11.65 0.56 -14.08
CA GLN A 218 -12.43 1.14 -12.97
C GLN A 218 -11.56 1.95 -12.03
N THR A 219 -10.34 1.51 -11.74
CA THR A 219 -9.35 2.24 -10.92
C THR A 219 -8.96 3.55 -11.62
N LEU A 220 -8.64 3.48 -12.92
CA LEU A 220 -8.33 4.66 -13.74
C LEU A 220 -9.48 5.68 -13.71
N GLY A 221 -10.70 5.23 -14.00
CA GLY A 221 -11.88 6.10 -13.97
C GLY A 221 -12.17 6.67 -12.57
N ALA A 222 -11.88 5.92 -11.50
CA ALA A 222 -12.09 6.38 -10.14
C ALA A 222 -11.07 7.45 -9.72
N LEU A 223 -9.80 7.36 -10.15
CA LEU A 223 -8.76 8.33 -9.82
C LEU A 223 -9.12 9.75 -10.26
N SER A 224 -9.71 9.89 -11.46
CA SER A 224 -10.14 11.19 -12.01
C SER A 224 -11.24 11.88 -11.19
N GLU A 225 -11.92 11.15 -10.29
CA GLU A 225 -12.90 11.70 -9.35
C GLU A 225 -12.36 11.79 -7.93
N ILE A 226 -11.60 10.80 -7.47
CA ILE A 226 -11.03 10.74 -6.12
C ILE A 226 -10.08 11.91 -5.88
N ILE A 227 -9.13 12.13 -6.81
CA ILE A 227 -8.08 13.13 -6.61
C ILE A 227 -8.66 14.54 -6.46
N PRO A 228 -9.46 15.06 -7.43
CA PRO A 228 -10.02 16.39 -7.29
C PRO A 228 -10.97 16.52 -6.08
N SER A 229 -11.73 15.47 -5.76
CA SER A 229 -12.62 15.48 -4.59
C SER A 229 -11.85 15.61 -3.27
N LEU A 230 -10.73 14.88 -3.11
CA LEU A 230 -9.91 14.98 -1.91
C LEU A 230 -9.12 16.29 -1.85
N LYS A 231 -8.60 16.79 -2.98
CA LYS A 231 -8.01 18.14 -3.06
C LYS A 231 -9.03 19.22 -2.66
N GLY A 232 -10.26 19.12 -3.15
CA GLY A 232 -11.36 20.02 -2.79
C GLY A 232 -11.74 19.98 -1.30
N ARG A 233 -11.43 18.88 -0.59
CA ARG A 233 -11.57 18.76 0.87
C ARG A 233 -10.33 19.29 1.63
N GLY A 234 -9.32 19.81 0.94
CA GLY A 234 -8.10 20.35 1.53
C GLY A 234 -7.03 19.29 1.83
N PHE A 235 -7.11 18.09 1.27
CA PHE A 235 -6.05 17.09 1.43
C PHE A 235 -4.90 17.34 0.46
N GLU A 236 -3.68 17.31 0.99
CA GLU A 236 -2.45 17.17 0.21
C GLU A 236 -2.16 15.70 -0.07
N PHE A 237 -1.58 15.42 -1.23
CA PHE A 237 -1.12 14.08 -1.60
C PHE A 237 0.38 13.99 -1.43
N LEU A 238 0.83 13.07 -0.58
CA LEU A 238 2.24 12.87 -0.25
C LEU A 238 2.69 11.46 -0.56
N THR A 239 3.98 11.28 -0.81
CA THR A 239 4.59 9.95 -0.77
C THR A 239 4.54 9.39 0.66
N LEU A 240 4.75 8.10 0.83
CA LEU A 240 4.81 7.51 2.18
C LEU A 240 5.97 8.07 3.00
N SER A 241 7.13 8.32 2.35
CA SER A 241 8.26 8.95 3.04
C SER A 241 7.90 10.32 3.59
N ASP A 242 7.21 11.14 2.81
CA ASP A 242 6.83 12.49 3.23
C ASP A 242 5.68 12.47 4.26
N LEU A 243 4.70 11.57 4.09
CA LEU A 243 3.59 11.42 5.04
C LEU A 243 4.05 10.90 6.41
N LEU A 244 5.03 9.99 6.45
CA LEU A 244 5.47 9.30 7.67
C LEU A 244 6.72 9.92 8.32
N SER A 245 7.25 11.03 7.79
CA SER A 245 8.40 11.76 8.33
C SER A 245 8.00 12.95 9.22
N GLY A 246 6.70 13.20 9.38
CA GLY A 246 6.15 14.30 10.21
C GLY A 246 5.97 13.94 11.68
#